data_c21e713ef576344f619dfd1c47832145
#
_entry.id   c21e713ef576344f619dfd1c47832145
#
_cell.length_a   1.000
_cell.length_b   1.000
_cell.length_c   1.000
_cell.angle_alpha   90.00
_cell.angle_beta   90.00
_cell.angle_gamma   90.00
#
_symmetry.space_group_name_H-M   'P 1'
#
loop_
_entity.id
_entity.type
_entity.pdbx_description
1 polymer ?
#
loop_
_entity_poly.entity_id
_entity_poly.type
_entity_poly.pdbx_seq_one_letter_code
_entity_poly.pdbx_strand_id
1 'polypeptide(L)'
;MFSKACEYGIRAVIYIAVQSNEGKRVSLKSIAKEINSPEAFTAKILQELVKNEIIDSVKGPSGGFEVEQKKMKDIKLSHIVSAIDGDRIYKGCGLGLKDCSETHPCPVHNKFRKIRTDLRNMLENTTVYE
;
A
#
# COMPACT_ATOMS: atom_id res chain seq x y z
N MET A 1 4.65 -2.43 12.09
CA MET A 1 3.29 -2.84 11.70
C MET A 1 3.21 -3.17 10.21
N PHE A 2 3.44 -2.23 9.32
CA PHE A 2 3.56 -2.55 7.89
C PHE A 2 4.97 -3.05 7.57
N SER A 3 5.11 -3.91 6.55
CA SER A 3 6.42 -4.25 6.04
C SER A 3 7.07 -3.02 5.40
N LYS A 4 8.38 -3.05 5.21
CA LYS A 4 9.08 -1.96 4.51
C LYS A 4 8.54 -1.78 3.10
N ALA A 5 8.27 -2.88 2.40
CA ALA A 5 7.67 -2.81 1.06
C ALA A 5 6.32 -2.11 1.09
N CYS A 6 5.49 -2.39 2.08
CA CYS A 6 4.18 -1.77 2.23
C CYS A 6 4.30 -0.28 2.56
N GLU A 7 5.20 0.09 3.47
CA GLU A 7 5.48 1.50 3.79
C GLU A 7 5.88 2.27 2.54
N TYR A 8 6.83 1.72 1.77
CA TYR A 8 7.27 2.35 0.53
C TYR A 8 6.15 2.41 -0.50
N GLY A 9 5.34 1.35 -0.59
CA GLY A 9 4.22 1.30 -1.53
C GLY A 9 3.18 2.38 -1.25
N ILE A 10 2.78 2.55 0.00
CA ILE A 10 1.82 3.59 0.40
C ILE A 10 2.39 4.98 0.08
N ARG A 11 3.65 5.22 0.46
CA ARG A 11 4.30 6.50 0.20
C ARG A 11 4.44 6.77 -1.29
N ALA A 12 4.75 5.75 -2.07
CA ALA A 12 4.88 5.87 -3.52
C ALA A 12 3.53 6.24 -4.17
N VAL A 13 2.45 5.57 -3.78
CA VAL A 13 1.12 5.85 -4.33
C VAL A 13 0.69 7.28 -3.99
N ILE A 14 0.93 7.72 -2.76
CA ILE A 14 0.59 9.10 -2.34
C ILE A 14 1.36 10.10 -3.19
N TYR A 15 2.66 9.91 -3.38
CA TYR A 15 3.48 10.80 -4.19
C TYR A 15 3.01 10.83 -5.64
N ILE A 16 2.77 9.65 -6.23
CA ILE A 16 2.28 9.53 -7.60
C ILE A 16 0.94 10.23 -7.75
N ALA A 17 0.04 10.04 -6.79
CA ALA A 17 -1.28 10.66 -6.81
C ALA A 17 -1.21 12.19 -6.75
N VAL A 18 -0.35 12.73 -5.88
CA VAL A 18 -0.14 14.18 -5.79
C VAL A 18 0.35 14.74 -7.12
N GLN A 19 1.33 14.08 -7.75
CA GLN A 19 1.86 14.51 -9.03
C GLN A 19 0.83 14.35 -10.15
N SER A 20 0.06 13.28 -10.14
CA SER A 20 -1.00 13.06 -11.13
C SER A 20 -2.12 14.10 -11.03
N ASN A 21 -2.40 14.56 -9.83
CA ASN A 21 -3.38 15.63 -9.61
C ASN A 21 -2.93 16.94 -10.24
N GLU A 22 -1.62 17.11 -10.43
CA GLU A 22 -1.04 18.26 -11.13
C GLU A 22 -0.83 17.98 -12.62
N GLY A 23 -1.30 16.85 -13.11
CA GLY A 23 -1.17 16.43 -14.51
C GLY A 23 0.20 15.91 -14.88
N LYS A 24 0.98 15.46 -13.91
CA LYS A 24 2.36 14.99 -14.12
C LYS A 24 2.48 13.50 -13.92
N ARG A 25 3.33 12.87 -14.76
CA ARG A 25 3.79 11.50 -14.55
C ARG A 25 5.16 11.55 -13.89
N VAL A 26 5.49 10.52 -13.13
CA VAL A 26 6.77 10.44 -12.42
C VAL A 26 7.54 9.18 -12.81
N SER A 27 8.86 9.31 -12.94
CA SER A 27 9.73 8.20 -13.27
C SER A 27 10.06 7.36 -12.04
N LEU A 28 10.54 6.14 -12.29
CA LEU A 28 11.03 5.27 -11.23
C LEU A 28 12.09 5.98 -10.38
N LYS A 29 13.03 6.66 -11.02
CA LYS A 29 14.10 7.38 -10.31
C LYS A 29 13.56 8.47 -9.40
N SER A 30 12.60 9.25 -9.89
CA SER A 30 11.98 10.31 -9.10
C SER A 30 11.25 9.75 -7.89
N ILE A 31 10.52 8.67 -8.07
CA ILE A 31 9.79 8.01 -6.99
C ILE A 31 10.76 7.48 -5.94
N ALA A 32 11.78 6.74 -6.37
CA ALA A 32 12.77 6.16 -5.46
C ALA A 32 13.49 7.23 -4.65
N LYS A 33 13.83 8.35 -5.27
CA LYS A 33 14.48 9.47 -4.61
C LYS A 33 13.54 10.11 -3.57
N GLU A 34 12.29 10.34 -3.95
CA GLU A 34 11.31 11.00 -3.07
C GLU A 34 11.00 10.18 -1.82
N ILE A 35 10.84 8.87 -1.97
CA ILE A 35 10.54 8.00 -0.83
C ILE A 35 11.80 7.43 -0.17
N ASN A 36 12.98 7.81 -0.67
CA ASN A 36 14.26 7.37 -0.14
C ASN A 36 14.39 5.85 -0.04
N SER A 37 14.13 5.17 -1.16
CA SER A 37 14.24 3.70 -1.24
C SER A 37 15.15 3.29 -2.39
N PRO A 38 15.77 2.08 -2.33
CA PRO A 38 16.56 1.57 -3.43
C PRO A 38 15.73 1.47 -4.72
N GLU A 39 16.32 1.88 -5.84
CA GLU A 39 15.61 1.90 -7.13
C GLU A 39 15.13 0.52 -7.55
N ALA A 40 15.94 -0.51 -7.40
CA ALA A 40 15.54 -1.88 -7.75
C ALA A 40 14.37 -2.39 -6.90
N PHE A 41 14.39 -2.07 -5.62
CA PHE A 41 13.32 -2.43 -4.69
C PHE A 41 12.02 -1.67 -5.02
N THR A 42 12.16 -0.39 -5.33
CA THR A 42 11.05 0.46 -5.75
C THR A 42 10.39 -0.08 -7.02
N ALA A 43 11.21 -0.53 -7.99
CA ALA A 43 10.70 -1.09 -9.23
C ALA A 43 9.79 -2.29 -8.99
N LYS A 44 10.17 -3.19 -8.07
CA LYS A 44 9.37 -4.36 -7.73
C LYS A 44 8.04 -3.96 -7.10
N ILE A 45 8.07 -2.98 -6.20
CA ILE A 45 6.86 -2.47 -5.55
C ILE A 45 5.90 -1.88 -6.58
N LEU A 46 6.43 -1.05 -7.49
CA LEU A 46 5.63 -0.42 -8.53
C LEU A 46 5.02 -1.45 -9.48
N GLN A 47 5.75 -2.52 -9.81
CA GLN A 47 5.23 -3.60 -10.64
C GLN A 47 4.02 -4.28 -9.98
N GLU A 48 4.08 -4.52 -8.66
CA GLU A 48 2.96 -5.10 -7.93
C GLU A 48 1.75 -4.16 -7.93
N LEU A 49 1.98 -2.86 -7.78
CA LEU A 49 0.91 -1.87 -7.81
C LEU A 49 0.26 -1.77 -9.19
N VAL A 50 1.05 -1.84 -10.25
CA VAL A 50 0.53 -1.84 -11.62
C VAL A 50 -0.28 -3.11 -11.89
N LYS A 51 0.24 -4.26 -11.46
CA LYS A 51 -0.43 -5.56 -11.61
C LYS A 51 -1.80 -5.57 -10.95
N ASN A 52 -1.93 -4.89 -9.82
CA ASN A 52 -3.19 -4.81 -9.08
C ASN A 52 -4.04 -3.60 -9.49
N GLU A 53 -3.69 -2.95 -10.59
CA GLU A 53 -4.45 -1.84 -11.17
C GLU A 53 -4.60 -0.61 -10.27
N ILE A 54 -3.67 -0.44 -9.33
CA ILE A 54 -3.66 0.72 -8.43
C ILE A 54 -3.05 1.93 -9.11
N ILE A 55 -1.97 1.71 -9.87
CA ILE A 55 -1.30 2.75 -10.65
C ILE A 55 -1.17 2.29 -12.09
N ASP A 56 -0.92 3.22 -13.00
CA ASP A 56 -0.70 2.94 -14.41
C ASP A 56 0.73 3.26 -14.79
N SER A 57 1.30 2.44 -15.68
CA SER A 57 2.62 2.63 -16.22
C SER A 57 2.51 3.00 -17.69
N VAL A 58 3.15 4.09 -18.07
CA VAL A 58 3.16 4.58 -19.46
C VAL A 58 4.59 4.55 -19.96
N LYS A 59 4.81 3.89 -21.09
CA LYS A 59 6.13 3.78 -21.71
C LYS A 59 6.43 4.98 -22.61
N GLY A 60 7.72 5.22 -22.87
CA GLY A 60 8.18 6.25 -23.77
C GLY A 60 8.82 7.45 -23.08
N PRO A 61 9.31 8.44 -23.86
CA PRO A 61 10.01 9.59 -23.28
C PRO A 61 9.18 10.45 -22.35
N SER A 62 7.86 10.51 -22.59
CA SER A 62 6.93 11.22 -21.73
C SER A 62 6.23 10.29 -20.76
N GLY A 63 6.73 9.06 -20.64
CA GLY A 63 6.13 8.04 -19.81
C GLY A 63 6.46 8.18 -18.33
N GLY A 64 6.06 7.18 -17.57
CA GLY A 64 6.25 7.12 -16.14
C GLY A 64 5.05 6.48 -15.48
N PHE A 65 4.87 6.78 -14.21
CA PHE A 65 3.77 6.23 -13.43
C PHE A 65 2.76 7.32 -13.10
N GLU A 66 1.50 6.95 -13.11
CA GLU A 66 0.41 7.87 -12.79
C GLU A 66 -0.76 7.14 -12.14
N VAL A 67 -1.62 7.89 -11.47
CA VAL A 67 -2.90 7.40 -10.95
C VAL A 67 -4.00 8.19 -11.65
N GLU A 68 -4.96 7.50 -12.25
CA GLU A 68 -6.09 8.19 -12.88
C GLU A 68 -6.89 8.94 -11.80
N GLN A 69 -7.22 10.20 -12.07
CA GLN A 69 -7.99 11.02 -11.13
C GLN A 69 -9.32 10.38 -10.76
N LYS A 70 -9.94 9.70 -11.71
CA LYS A 70 -11.20 8.99 -11.48
C LYS A 70 -11.06 7.87 -10.45
N LYS A 71 -9.89 7.23 -10.38
CA LYS A 71 -9.61 6.12 -9.47
C LYS A 71 -9.22 6.58 -8.07
N MET A 72 -8.74 7.81 -7.89
CA MET A 72 -8.24 8.28 -6.61
C MET A 72 -9.26 8.17 -5.48
N LYS A 73 -10.54 8.36 -5.79
CA LYS A 73 -11.61 8.25 -4.81
C LYS A 73 -12.00 6.80 -4.52
N ASP A 74 -11.64 5.87 -5.40
CA ASP A 74 -11.98 4.46 -5.29
C ASP A 74 -10.83 3.63 -4.71
N ILE A 75 -9.58 4.12 -4.81
CA ILE A 75 -8.43 3.40 -4.27
C ILE A 75 -8.33 3.66 -2.78
N LYS A 76 -8.49 2.59 -2.01
CA LYS A 76 -8.39 2.64 -0.55
C LYS A 76 -7.01 2.16 -0.10
N LEU A 77 -6.58 2.58 1.08
CA LEU A 77 -5.30 2.12 1.64
C LEU A 77 -5.28 0.59 1.78
N SER A 78 -6.44 -0.02 2.05
CA SER A 78 -6.56 -1.47 2.11
C SER A 78 -6.15 -2.16 0.80
N HIS A 79 -6.43 -1.54 -0.34
CA HIS A 79 -6.05 -2.08 -1.66
C HIS A 79 -4.52 -2.13 -1.81
N ILE A 80 -3.83 -1.09 -1.35
CA ILE A 80 -2.36 -1.03 -1.41
C ILE A 80 -1.74 -2.07 -0.50
N VAL A 81 -2.23 -2.16 0.74
CA VAL A 81 -1.74 -3.12 1.71
C VAL A 81 -1.95 -4.55 1.21
N SER A 82 -3.13 -4.85 0.67
CA SER A 82 -3.44 -6.17 0.14
C SER A 82 -2.58 -6.54 -1.07
N ALA A 83 -2.25 -5.56 -1.91
CA ALA A 83 -1.42 -5.79 -3.10
C ALA A 83 0.01 -6.17 -2.73
N ILE A 84 0.55 -5.63 -1.65
CA ILE A 84 1.96 -5.79 -1.28
C ILE A 84 2.14 -6.84 -0.18
N ASP A 85 1.38 -6.73 0.91
CA ASP A 85 1.52 -7.60 2.09
C ASP A 85 0.42 -8.67 2.21
N GLY A 86 -0.61 -8.59 1.37
CA GLY A 86 -1.81 -9.38 1.60
C GLY A 86 -2.57 -8.84 2.82
N ASP A 87 -3.37 -9.69 3.42
CA ASP A 87 -4.24 -9.29 4.54
C ASP A 87 -3.72 -9.73 5.91
N ARG A 88 -2.45 -10.12 5.99
CA ARG A 88 -1.83 -10.62 7.23
C ARG A 88 -1.91 -9.64 8.39
N ILE A 89 -1.83 -8.34 8.09
CA ILE A 89 -1.77 -7.30 9.11
C ILE A 89 -3.02 -7.23 9.98
N TYR A 90 -4.17 -7.59 9.43
CA TYR A 90 -5.42 -7.57 10.18
C TYR A 90 -6.10 -8.94 10.29
N LYS A 91 -5.46 -10.01 9.78
CA LYS A 91 -5.93 -11.39 9.92
C LYS A 91 -4.95 -12.27 10.68
N GLY A 92 -3.65 -11.94 10.65
CA GLY A 92 -2.63 -12.72 11.32
C GLY A 92 -2.53 -12.42 12.81
N CYS A 93 -1.84 -13.29 13.52
CA CYS A 93 -1.55 -13.10 14.95
C CYS A 93 -0.52 -11.96 15.13
N GLY A 94 -0.77 -11.04 16.06
CA GLY A 94 0.15 -9.96 16.38
C GLY A 94 1.51 -10.43 16.87
N LEU A 95 1.58 -11.66 17.40
CA LEU A 95 2.83 -12.28 17.85
C LEU A 95 3.48 -13.16 16.77
N GLY A 96 2.87 -13.26 15.58
CA GLY A 96 3.41 -14.08 14.49
C GLY A 96 3.18 -15.58 14.66
N LEU A 97 2.31 -15.99 15.55
CA LEU A 97 1.97 -17.39 15.75
C LEU A 97 1.16 -17.92 14.55
N LYS A 98 1.44 -19.17 14.14
CA LYS A 98 0.74 -19.78 13.02
C LYS A 98 -0.75 -19.96 13.28
N ASP A 99 -1.09 -20.37 14.50
CA ASP A 99 -2.45 -20.69 14.90
C ASP A 99 -2.96 -19.65 15.90
N CYS A 100 -3.54 -18.57 15.39
CA CYS A 100 -4.24 -17.60 16.22
C CYS A 100 -5.69 -18.03 16.30
N SER A 101 -6.07 -18.64 17.44
CA SER A 101 -7.39 -19.22 17.64
C SER A 101 -8.19 -18.45 18.69
N GLU A 102 -9.47 -18.25 18.42
CA GLU A 102 -10.39 -17.67 19.41
C GLU A 102 -10.73 -18.68 20.49
N THR A 103 -10.59 -19.99 20.19
CA THR A 103 -10.84 -21.07 21.15
C THR A 103 -9.73 -21.18 22.19
N HIS A 104 -8.48 -20.97 21.73
CA HIS A 104 -7.30 -21.01 22.59
C HIS A 104 -6.48 -19.74 22.37
N PRO A 105 -7.00 -18.57 22.79
CA PRO A 105 -6.33 -17.30 22.51
C PRO A 105 -5.07 -17.11 23.35
N CYS A 106 -4.06 -16.47 22.77
CA CYS A 106 -2.88 -16.05 23.53
C CYS A 106 -3.29 -14.92 24.49
N PRO A 107 -2.45 -14.60 25.51
CA PRO A 107 -2.80 -13.59 26.52
C PRO A 107 -3.19 -12.22 25.98
N VAL A 108 -2.71 -11.86 24.79
CA VAL A 108 -2.98 -10.54 24.16
C VAL A 108 -3.91 -10.63 22.97
N HIS A 109 -4.54 -11.78 22.73
CA HIS A 109 -5.39 -12.02 21.56
C HIS A 109 -6.48 -10.94 21.41
N ASN A 110 -7.26 -10.70 22.44
CA ASN A 110 -8.36 -9.73 22.38
C ASN A 110 -7.89 -8.30 22.14
N LYS A 111 -6.73 -7.94 22.70
CA LYS A 111 -6.13 -6.62 22.50
C LYS A 111 -5.69 -6.43 21.05
N PHE A 112 -5.01 -7.42 20.48
CA PHE A 112 -4.60 -7.38 19.07
C PHE A 112 -5.80 -7.43 18.13
N ARG A 113 -6.83 -8.21 18.49
CA ARG A 113 -8.06 -8.30 17.70
C ARG A 113 -8.70 -6.93 17.53
N LYS A 114 -8.82 -6.18 18.61
CA LYS A 114 -9.38 -4.82 18.56
C LYS A 114 -8.54 -3.89 17.70
N ILE A 115 -7.22 -3.92 17.89
CA ILE A 115 -6.29 -3.10 17.10
C ILE A 115 -6.38 -3.46 15.63
N ARG A 116 -6.43 -4.76 15.30
CA ARG A 116 -6.56 -5.22 13.92
C ARG A 116 -7.87 -4.74 13.28
N THR A 117 -8.96 -4.79 14.03
CA THR A 117 -10.26 -4.33 13.55
C THR A 117 -10.25 -2.83 13.28
N ASP A 118 -9.69 -2.05 14.21
CA ASP A 118 -9.58 -0.59 14.05
C ASP A 118 -8.69 -0.24 12.86
N LEU A 119 -7.57 -0.95 12.70
CA LEU A 119 -6.65 -0.77 11.58
C LEU A 119 -7.34 -1.08 10.25
N ARG A 120 -8.07 -2.19 10.19
CA ARG A 120 -8.81 -2.59 9.00
C ARG A 120 -9.84 -1.54 8.61
N ASN A 121 -10.59 -1.02 9.58
CA ASN A 121 -11.58 0.02 9.33
C ASN A 121 -10.93 1.28 8.78
N MET A 122 -9.80 1.70 9.35
CA MET A 122 -9.06 2.86 8.85
C MET A 122 -8.60 2.64 7.41
N LEU A 123 -8.03 1.48 7.12
CA LEU A 123 -7.51 1.18 5.78
C LEU A 123 -8.62 1.06 4.74
N GLU A 124 -9.77 0.50 5.11
CA GLU A 124 -10.91 0.33 4.20
C GLU A 124 -11.70 1.62 3.96
N ASN A 125 -11.57 2.60 4.86
CA ASN A 125 -12.33 3.85 4.78
C ASN A 125 -11.50 5.07 4.40
N THR A 126 -10.19 4.90 4.15
CA THR A 126 -9.32 5.99 3.71
C THR A 126 -8.95 5.78 2.26
N THR A 127 -9.24 6.77 1.42
CA THR A 127 -8.91 6.71 -0.01
C THR A 127 -7.63 7.49 -0.29
N VAL A 128 -7.05 7.24 -1.46
CA VAL A 128 -5.84 7.95 -1.92
C VAL A 128 -6.15 9.45 -2.12
N TYR A 129 -7.39 9.79 -2.40
CA TYR A 129 -7.81 11.18 -2.59
C TYR A 129 -7.72 12.01 -1.31
N GLU A 130 -7.90 11.39 -0.18
CA GLU A 130 -7.90 12.05 1.12
C GLU A 130 -6.48 12.42 1.63
#